data_40adff3cfa55b43d4df080af00f52065
#
_entry.id   40adff3cfa55b43d4df080af00f52065
#
_cell.length_a   1.000
_cell.length_b   1.000
_cell.length_c   1.000
_cell.angle_alpha   90.00
_cell.angle_beta   90.00
_cell.angle_gamma   90.00
#
_symmetry.space_group_name_H-M   'P 1'
#
loop_
_entity.id
_entity.type
_entity.pdbx_description
1 polymer ?
#
loop_
_entity_poly.entity_id
_entity_poly.type
_entity_poly.pdbx_seq_one_letter_code
_entity_poly.pdbx_strand_id
1 'polypeptide(L)'
;MTLTGTFDILNYKGVEKDIQRLFSKFACQDKTGQIVFDFFGKQDKKVDCEILSLYRNKKASYGISFLNFSENISSVFVSDSYASLIYFANQYKARLSFEEAAFLIIGADFDQALLKQVFSKIPKKTKINTVFSSSILGRVMDCKIQDLIHDRSCSYTLSDSAVQLKNLKSNWVSAESIVTFSLRTYCISQGVLQTVRTFKPKQKGIESFYHLNQLFWAQLN
;
A
#
# COMPACT_ATOMS: atom_id res chain seq x y z
N MET A 1 10.54 5.41 26.16
CA MET A 1 9.91 4.09 26.27
C MET A 1 10.55 3.19 25.24
N THR A 2 11.37 2.24 25.66
CA THR A 2 12.06 1.30 24.75
C THR A 2 11.01 0.28 24.29
N LEU A 3 10.55 0.41 23.06
CA LEU A 3 9.64 -0.56 22.47
C LEU A 3 10.35 -1.91 22.33
N THR A 4 9.78 -2.94 22.91
CA THR A 4 10.28 -4.32 22.87
C THR A 4 10.18 -4.97 21.49
N GLY A 5 10.19 -4.23 20.40
CA GLY A 5 10.20 -4.72 19.01
C GLY A 5 9.04 -5.64 18.61
N THR A 6 8.11 -5.93 19.53
CA THR A 6 6.93 -6.79 19.29
C THR A 6 5.69 -6.20 19.95
N PHE A 7 4.52 -6.47 19.36
CA PHE A 7 3.23 -5.95 19.80
C PHE A 7 2.28 -7.11 20.10
N ASP A 8 1.64 -7.09 21.28
CA ASP A 8 0.72 -8.15 21.70
C ASP A 8 -0.41 -8.39 20.70
N ILE A 9 -0.95 -7.32 20.12
CA ILE A 9 -1.97 -7.41 19.06
C ILE A 9 -1.46 -8.20 17.86
N LEU A 10 -0.24 -7.96 17.40
CA LEU A 10 0.33 -8.65 16.25
C LEU A 10 0.73 -10.09 16.59
N ASN A 11 1.22 -10.33 17.82
CA ASN A 11 1.46 -11.69 18.32
C ASN A 11 0.16 -12.48 18.34
N TYR A 12 -0.88 -11.89 18.92
CA TYR A 12 -2.22 -12.47 18.96
C TYR A 12 -2.75 -12.76 17.54
N LYS A 13 -2.47 -11.94 16.55
CA LYS A 13 -2.85 -12.11 15.13
C LYS A 13 -1.88 -12.98 14.30
N GLY A 14 -0.96 -13.71 14.95
CA GLY A 14 -0.06 -14.64 14.30
C GLY A 14 0.98 -14.00 13.39
N VAL A 15 1.31 -12.72 13.59
CA VAL A 15 2.39 -12.04 12.88
C VAL A 15 3.72 -12.41 13.55
N GLU A 16 4.66 -12.93 12.77
CA GLU A 16 5.93 -13.35 13.28
C GLU A 16 6.81 -12.19 13.76
N LYS A 17 7.64 -12.46 14.78
CA LYS A 17 8.46 -11.44 15.46
C LYS A 17 9.38 -10.68 14.52
N ASP A 18 9.95 -11.36 13.52
CA ASP A 18 10.85 -10.71 12.55
C ASP A 18 10.12 -9.70 11.68
N ILE A 19 8.90 -10.03 11.26
CA ILE A 19 8.04 -9.09 10.53
C ILE A 19 7.63 -7.93 11.43
N GLN A 20 7.29 -8.18 12.69
CA GLN A 20 6.96 -7.10 13.62
C GLN A 20 8.13 -6.12 13.80
N ARG A 21 9.37 -6.62 13.90
CA ARG A 21 10.58 -5.80 14.02
C ARG A 21 10.81 -4.88 12.82
N LEU A 22 10.44 -5.29 11.60
CA LEU A 22 10.53 -4.42 10.41
C LEU A 22 9.72 -3.13 10.58
N PHE A 23 8.55 -3.22 11.20
CA PHE A 23 7.61 -2.11 11.33
C PHE A 23 7.67 -1.41 12.69
N SER A 24 8.27 -2.02 13.72
CA SER A 24 8.26 -1.50 15.10
C SER A 24 8.95 -0.16 15.27
N LYS A 25 9.95 0.15 14.43
CA LYS A 25 10.68 1.42 14.48
C LYS A 25 9.81 2.64 14.12
N PHE A 26 8.68 2.41 13.48
CA PHE A 26 7.77 3.43 12.93
C PHE A 26 6.40 3.40 13.58
N ALA A 27 6.26 2.61 14.63
CA ALA A 27 5.03 2.42 15.36
C ALA A 27 5.19 2.86 16.80
N CYS A 28 4.14 3.47 17.34
CA CYS A 28 3.98 3.71 18.78
C CYS A 28 2.84 2.85 19.30
N GLN A 29 2.94 2.37 20.52
CA GLN A 29 1.80 1.75 21.21
C GLN A 29 1.21 2.79 22.15
N ASP A 30 -0.10 3.01 22.05
CA ASP A 30 -0.81 3.91 22.95
C ASP A 30 -1.12 3.23 24.30
N LYS A 31 -1.72 3.98 25.23
CA LYS A 31 -2.07 3.49 26.58
C LYS A 31 -3.10 2.36 26.57
N THR A 32 -3.84 2.21 25.48
CA THR A 32 -4.89 1.17 25.29
C THR A 32 -4.34 -0.08 24.58
N GLY A 33 -3.04 -0.10 24.27
CA GLY A 33 -2.39 -1.18 23.55
C GLY A 33 -2.56 -1.14 22.04
N GLN A 34 -3.18 -0.07 21.48
CA GLN A 34 -3.32 0.09 20.03
C GLN A 34 -1.99 0.50 19.41
N ILE A 35 -1.74 0.03 18.19
CA ILE A 35 -0.56 0.40 17.43
C ILE A 35 -0.90 1.59 16.55
N VAL A 36 -0.10 2.64 16.63
CA VAL A 36 -0.28 3.89 15.88
C VAL A 36 0.92 4.09 14.95
N PHE A 37 0.62 4.32 13.68
CA PHE A 37 1.60 4.63 12.64
C PHE A 37 1.36 6.05 12.13
N ASP A 38 2.37 6.90 12.18
CA ASP A 38 2.27 8.30 11.79
C ASP A 38 2.41 8.49 10.28
N PHE A 39 1.62 9.43 9.74
CA PHE A 39 1.68 9.87 8.36
C PHE A 39 2.10 11.34 8.29
N PHE A 40 2.93 11.63 7.30
CA PHE A 40 3.57 12.92 7.15
C PHE A 40 3.17 13.58 5.84
N GLY A 41 3.01 14.88 5.89
CA GLY A 41 2.79 15.74 4.74
C GLY A 41 4.07 16.46 4.32
N LYS A 42 3.91 17.63 3.69
CA LYS A 42 5.04 18.50 3.34
C LYS A 42 5.80 18.92 4.59
N GLN A 43 7.13 19.09 4.44
CA GLN A 43 8.05 19.50 5.52
C GLN A 43 8.06 18.52 6.71
N ASP A 44 7.82 17.23 6.46
CA ASP A 44 7.79 16.16 7.48
C ASP A 44 6.85 16.44 8.65
N LYS A 45 5.82 17.26 8.42
CA LYS A 45 4.78 17.54 9.42
C LYS A 45 3.83 16.37 9.49
N LYS A 46 3.62 15.82 10.70
CA LYS A 46 2.58 14.82 10.96
C LYS A 46 1.21 15.39 10.61
N VAL A 47 0.45 14.69 9.77
CA VAL A 47 -0.87 15.12 9.28
C VAL A 47 -1.98 14.15 9.61
N ASP A 48 -1.66 12.86 9.78
CA ASP A 48 -2.64 11.81 10.08
C ASP A 48 -1.94 10.61 10.74
N CYS A 49 -2.71 9.57 11.06
CA CYS A 49 -2.18 8.28 11.53
C CYS A 49 -3.10 7.13 11.14
N GLU A 50 -2.50 5.95 10.93
CA GLU A 50 -3.22 4.69 10.92
C GLU A 50 -3.21 4.09 12.33
N ILE A 51 -4.37 3.61 12.81
CA ILE A 51 -4.53 3.00 14.12
C ILE A 51 -4.97 1.56 13.95
N LEU A 52 -4.14 0.63 14.39
CA LEU A 52 -4.42 -0.79 14.38
C LEU A 52 -4.76 -1.27 15.79
N SER A 53 -5.98 -1.76 15.97
CA SER A 53 -6.43 -2.40 17.20
C SER A 53 -6.80 -3.87 16.94
N LEU A 54 -7.19 -4.59 17.99
CA LEU A 54 -7.57 -5.99 17.90
C LEU A 54 -8.70 -6.25 16.90
N TYR A 55 -9.68 -5.35 16.84
CA TYR A 55 -10.92 -5.52 16.04
C TYR A 55 -11.05 -4.50 14.91
N ARG A 56 -10.25 -3.46 14.90
CA ARG A 56 -10.39 -2.36 13.96
C ARG A 56 -9.04 -1.95 13.38
N ASN A 57 -9.09 -1.55 12.13
CA ASN A 57 -8.03 -0.79 11.47
C ASN A 57 -8.62 0.53 10.98
N LYS A 58 -8.18 1.66 11.54
CA LYS A 58 -8.48 2.99 11.03
C LYS A 58 -7.34 3.40 10.11
N LYS A 59 -7.55 3.34 8.80
CA LYS A 59 -6.57 3.81 7.81
C LYS A 59 -6.39 5.32 7.88
N ALA A 60 -5.19 5.79 7.53
CA ALA A 60 -4.95 7.21 7.33
C ALA A 60 -5.66 7.71 6.06
N SER A 61 -6.22 8.91 6.15
CA SER A 61 -6.83 9.59 5.00
C SER A 61 -5.81 10.42 4.24
N TYR A 62 -4.82 11.01 4.93
CA TYR A 62 -3.87 11.97 4.37
C TYR A 62 -2.42 11.57 4.62
N GLY A 63 -1.54 12.13 3.79
CA GLY A 63 -0.09 12.01 3.97
C GLY A 63 0.49 10.70 3.44
N ILE A 64 1.76 10.56 3.71
CA ILE A 64 2.53 9.36 3.37
C ILE A 64 3.39 8.93 4.56
N SER A 65 3.74 7.67 4.58
CA SER A 65 4.75 7.16 5.50
C SER A 65 5.72 6.29 4.72
N PHE A 66 7.01 6.52 4.87
CA PHE A 66 8.04 5.83 4.11
C PHE A 66 9.06 5.19 5.05
N LEU A 67 9.25 3.89 4.93
CA LEU A 67 10.03 3.07 5.83
C LEU A 67 11.18 2.41 5.11
N ASN A 68 12.26 2.20 5.87
CA ASN A 68 13.45 1.49 5.47
C ASN A 68 14.21 2.16 4.32
N PHE A 69 15.21 2.94 4.70
CA PHE A 69 16.10 3.65 3.80
C PHE A 69 17.49 3.03 3.86
N SER A 70 17.64 1.83 3.31
CA SER A 70 18.99 1.39 3.00
C SER A 70 19.43 2.07 1.70
N GLU A 71 20.71 2.31 1.54
CA GLU A 71 21.27 2.82 0.28
C GLU A 71 21.06 1.83 -0.88
N ASN A 72 20.80 0.56 -0.57
CA ASN A 72 20.65 -0.54 -1.52
C ASN A 72 19.20 -1.05 -1.59
N ILE A 73 18.24 -0.17 -1.87
CA ILE A 73 16.85 -0.58 -2.04
C ILE A 73 16.68 -1.33 -3.36
N SER A 74 16.40 -2.63 -3.28
CA SER A 74 16.09 -3.48 -4.46
C SER A 74 14.60 -3.48 -4.83
N SER A 75 13.73 -3.25 -3.85
CA SER A 75 12.27 -3.28 -4.01
C SER A 75 11.58 -2.23 -3.15
N VAL A 76 10.51 -1.64 -3.68
CA VAL A 76 9.57 -0.81 -2.90
C VAL A 76 8.20 -1.47 -2.92
N PHE A 77 7.56 -1.57 -1.76
CA PHE A 77 6.18 -2.05 -1.62
C PHE A 77 5.28 -0.87 -1.23
N VAL A 78 4.32 -0.56 -2.09
CA VAL A 78 3.39 0.57 -1.92
C VAL A 78 2.02 0.03 -1.50
N SER A 79 1.43 0.61 -0.46
CA SER A 79 0.09 0.23 0.05
C SER A 79 -0.66 1.45 0.57
N ASP A 80 -1.97 1.28 0.79
CA ASP A 80 -2.83 2.23 1.48
C ASP A 80 -2.99 1.93 2.98
N SER A 81 -2.25 0.94 3.51
CA SER A 81 -2.41 0.51 4.90
C SER A 81 -1.19 -0.26 5.40
N TYR A 82 -0.72 0.11 6.59
CA TYR A 82 0.27 -0.65 7.35
C TYR A 82 -0.21 -2.06 7.67
N ALA A 83 -1.47 -2.20 8.10
CA ALA A 83 -2.03 -3.50 8.40
C ALA A 83 -1.96 -4.44 7.19
N SER A 84 -2.33 -3.97 6.00
CA SER A 84 -2.23 -4.77 4.77
C SER A 84 -0.79 -5.16 4.45
N LEU A 85 0.18 -4.25 4.63
CA LEU A 85 1.60 -4.55 4.40
C LEU A 85 2.18 -5.53 5.41
N ILE A 86 1.85 -5.38 6.69
CA ILE A 86 2.31 -6.29 7.75
C ILE A 86 1.85 -7.73 7.47
N TYR A 87 0.56 -7.91 7.16
CA TYR A 87 0.03 -9.26 6.87
C TYR A 87 0.52 -9.81 5.53
N PHE A 88 0.69 -8.96 4.53
CA PHE A 88 1.35 -9.32 3.28
C PHE A 88 2.79 -9.80 3.54
N ALA A 89 3.59 -9.04 4.26
CA ALA A 89 4.97 -9.39 4.58
C ALA A 89 5.04 -10.71 5.36
N ASN A 90 4.15 -10.91 6.33
CA ASN A 90 4.06 -12.15 7.10
C ASN A 90 3.75 -13.36 6.20
N GLN A 91 2.82 -13.21 5.25
CA GLN A 91 2.44 -14.28 4.32
C GLN A 91 3.54 -14.60 3.29
N TYR A 92 4.30 -13.59 2.86
CA TYR A 92 5.29 -13.73 1.78
C TYR A 92 6.75 -13.83 2.25
N LYS A 93 7.02 -13.83 3.56
CA LYS A 93 8.38 -13.84 4.12
C LYS A 93 9.28 -14.97 3.59
N ALA A 94 8.72 -16.15 3.34
CA ALA A 94 9.47 -17.28 2.79
C ALA A 94 9.83 -17.11 1.29
N ARG A 95 9.24 -16.12 0.60
CA ARG A 95 9.37 -15.93 -0.85
C ARG A 95 10.01 -14.60 -1.23
N LEU A 96 10.03 -13.65 -0.32
CA LEU A 96 10.52 -12.29 -0.55
C LEU A 96 11.50 -11.93 0.57
N SER A 97 12.65 -11.39 0.19
CA SER A 97 13.54 -10.72 1.13
C SER A 97 13.02 -9.29 1.36
N PHE A 98 12.89 -8.91 2.62
CA PHE A 98 12.51 -7.56 3.02
C PHE A 98 13.68 -6.73 3.57
N GLU A 99 14.88 -7.29 3.65
CA GLU A 99 16.07 -6.61 4.16
C GLU A 99 16.47 -5.41 3.30
N GLU A 100 16.35 -5.56 1.97
CA GLU A 100 16.59 -4.51 0.99
C GLU A 100 15.28 -3.90 0.45
N ALA A 101 14.18 -4.06 1.19
CA ALA A 101 12.91 -3.51 0.79
C ALA A 101 12.62 -2.19 1.50
N ALA A 102 12.02 -1.25 0.78
CA ALA A 102 11.38 -0.09 1.35
C ALA A 102 9.85 -0.25 1.30
N PHE A 103 9.17 0.36 2.25
CA PHE A 103 7.71 0.34 2.32
C PHE A 103 7.20 1.78 2.26
N LEU A 104 6.27 2.03 1.35
CA LEU A 104 5.63 3.31 1.15
C LEU A 104 4.14 3.16 1.39
N ILE A 105 3.63 3.79 2.43
CA ILE A 105 2.22 3.77 2.77
C ILE A 105 1.64 5.14 2.44
N ILE A 106 0.54 5.18 1.70
CA ILE A 106 -0.09 6.40 1.22
C ILE A 106 -1.52 6.49 1.75
N GLY A 107 -1.88 7.66 2.27
CA GLY A 107 -3.26 7.94 2.65
C GLY A 107 -4.20 7.92 1.43
N ALA A 108 -5.50 7.81 1.68
CA ALA A 108 -6.51 7.75 0.61
C ALA A 108 -6.47 8.99 -0.30
N ASP A 109 -6.23 10.16 0.29
CA ASP A 109 -6.06 11.45 -0.39
C ASP A 109 -4.60 11.91 -0.27
N PHE A 110 -3.73 11.37 -1.09
CA PHE A 110 -2.31 11.66 -1.07
C PHE A 110 -1.93 12.81 -2.02
N ASP A 111 -0.96 13.63 -1.60
CA ASP A 111 -0.35 14.65 -2.45
C ASP A 111 0.55 13.99 -3.52
N GLN A 112 0.13 14.07 -4.79
CA GLN A 112 0.89 13.52 -5.91
C GLN A 112 2.29 14.15 -6.04
N ALA A 113 2.45 15.43 -5.71
CA ALA A 113 3.75 16.11 -5.79
C ALA A 113 4.71 15.56 -4.73
N LEU A 114 4.21 15.35 -3.51
CA LEU A 114 4.98 14.73 -2.43
C LEU A 114 5.38 13.30 -2.80
N LEU A 115 4.46 12.53 -3.37
CA LEU A 115 4.73 11.16 -3.79
C LEU A 115 5.76 11.11 -4.94
N LYS A 116 5.69 12.03 -5.92
CA LYS A 116 6.71 12.19 -6.97
C LYS A 116 8.09 12.49 -6.37
N GLN A 117 8.15 13.35 -5.36
CA GLN A 117 9.40 13.66 -4.66
C GLN A 117 9.99 12.42 -3.97
N VAL A 118 9.17 11.57 -3.37
CA VAL A 118 9.64 10.30 -2.80
C VAL A 118 10.17 9.37 -3.88
N PHE A 119 9.41 9.16 -4.97
CA PHE A 119 9.85 8.30 -6.06
C PHE A 119 11.13 8.80 -6.76
N SER A 120 11.36 10.11 -6.82
CA SER A 120 12.59 10.68 -7.41
C SER A 120 13.86 10.31 -6.63
N LYS A 121 13.72 9.98 -5.33
CA LYS A 121 14.83 9.54 -4.47
C LYS A 121 15.09 8.03 -4.54
N ILE A 122 14.18 7.27 -5.14
CA ILE A 122 14.30 5.82 -5.28
C ILE A 122 15.22 5.51 -6.46
N PRO A 123 16.20 4.59 -6.31
CA PRO A 123 17.08 4.20 -7.41
C PRO A 123 16.28 3.66 -8.62
N LYS A 124 16.66 4.05 -9.85
CA LYS A 124 15.93 3.71 -11.09
C LYS A 124 15.76 2.20 -11.34
N LYS A 125 16.66 1.36 -10.78
CA LYS A 125 16.60 -0.11 -10.93
C LYS A 125 15.71 -0.79 -9.90
N THR A 126 15.16 -0.05 -8.96
CA THR A 126 14.31 -0.59 -7.88
C THR A 126 12.98 -1.10 -8.45
N LYS A 127 12.61 -2.29 -8.06
CA LYS A 127 11.31 -2.90 -8.43
C LYS A 127 10.19 -2.26 -7.63
N ILE A 128 9.17 -1.76 -8.30
CA ILE A 128 7.99 -1.18 -7.65
C ILE A 128 6.89 -2.25 -7.58
N ASN A 129 6.42 -2.51 -6.38
CA ASN A 129 5.38 -3.48 -6.09
C ASN A 129 4.23 -2.77 -5.36
N THR A 130 2.98 -3.10 -5.70
CA THR A 130 1.81 -2.57 -4.99
C THR A 130 1.08 -3.67 -4.23
N VAL A 131 0.58 -3.32 -3.05
CA VAL A 131 -0.14 -4.19 -2.12
C VAL A 131 -1.47 -3.51 -1.74
N PHE A 132 -2.21 -3.05 -2.73
CA PHE A 132 -3.56 -2.50 -2.55
C PHE A 132 -4.62 -3.60 -2.54
N SER A 133 -5.84 -3.25 -2.12
CA SER A 133 -6.97 -4.18 -2.16
C SER A 133 -7.28 -4.65 -3.59
N SER A 134 -8.00 -5.77 -3.73
CA SER A 134 -8.52 -6.25 -5.02
C SER A 134 -9.79 -5.51 -5.44
N SER A 135 -10.35 -4.64 -4.60
CA SER A 135 -11.47 -3.75 -4.93
C SER A 135 -11.14 -2.84 -6.12
N ILE A 136 -12.16 -2.26 -6.73
CA ILE A 136 -11.96 -1.32 -7.84
C ILE A 136 -11.06 -0.14 -7.44
N LEU A 137 -11.21 0.38 -6.24
CA LEU A 137 -10.36 1.45 -5.72
C LEU A 137 -8.90 1.02 -5.65
N GLY A 138 -8.60 -0.16 -5.13
CA GLY A 138 -7.23 -0.69 -5.07
C GLY A 138 -6.64 -0.93 -6.48
N ARG A 139 -7.46 -1.33 -7.46
CA ARG A 139 -7.02 -1.47 -8.86
C ARG A 139 -6.75 -0.12 -9.52
N VAL A 140 -7.54 0.90 -9.22
CA VAL A 140 -7.27 2.29 -9.65
C VAL A 140 -6.00 2.82 -9.02
N MET A 141 -5.73 2.49 -7.74
CA MET A 141 -4.47 2.90 -7.08
C MET A 141 -3.25 2.27 -7.75
N ASP A 142 -3.31 1.00 -8.17
CA ASP A 142 -2.23 0.38 -8.96
C ASP A 142 -1.93 1.18 -10.24
N CYS A 143 -2.98 1.61 -10.96
CA CYS A 143 -2.83 2.42 -12.19
C CYS A 143 -2.27 3.82 -11.88
N LYS A 144 -2.72 4.46 -10.79
CA LYS A 144 -2.17 5.76 -10.38
C LYS A 144 -0.67 5.69 -10.05
N ILE A 145 -0.21 4.60 -9.41
CA ILE A 145 1.23 4.41 -9.16
C ILE A 145 1.99 4.20 -10.48
N GLN A 146 1.43 3.40 -11.40
CA GLN A 146 2.00 3.20 -12.74
C GLN A 146 2.13 4.53 -13.49
N ASP A 147 1.09 5.37 -13.49
CA ASP A 147 1.11 6.69 -14.12
C ASP A 147 2.16 7.61 -13.51
N LEU A 148 2.25 7.61 -12.19
CA LEU A 148 3.21 8.44 -11.47
C LEU A 148 4.66 8.13 -11.87
N ILE A 149 5.00 6.84 -11.97
CA ILE A 149 6.34 6.37 -12.35
C ILE A 149 6.68 6.79 -13.79
N HIS A 150 5.67 6.83 -14.67
CA HIS A 150 5.83 7.22 -16.08
C HIS A 150 5.56 8.71 -16.35
N ASP A 151 5.46 9.53 -15.30
CA ASP A 151 5.11 10.97 -15.38
C ASP A 151 3.85 11.26 -16.21
N ARG A 152 2.88 10.39 -16.10
CA ARG A 152 1.56 10.54 -16.72
C ARG A 152 0.61 11.24 -15.76
N SER A 153 -0.28 12.06 -16.29
CA SER A 153 -1.31 12.76 -15.52
C SER A 153 -2.67 12.29 -15.98
N CYS A 154 -3.21 11.25 -15.30
CA CYS A 154 -4.53 10.72 -15.57
C CYS A 154 -5.47 10.98 -14.39
N SER A 155 -6.71 11.33 -14.67
CA SER A 155 -7.81 11.31 -13.69
C SER A 155 -8.66 10.07 -13.89
N TYR A 156 -9.23 9.59 -12.81
CA TYR A 156 -10.07 8.38 -12.77
C TYR A 156 -11.40 8.73 -12.13
N THR A 157 -12.48 8.48 -12.85
CA THR A 157 -13.86 8.65 -12.36
C THR A 157 -14.56 7.30 -12.37
N LEU A 158 -15.19 6.93 -11.27
CA LEU A 158 -15.92 5.69 -11.14
C LEU A 158 -17.42 5.95 -11.43
N SER A 159 -18.02 5.11 -12.26
CA SER A 159 -19.46 4.96 -12.42
C SER A 159 -19.88 3.54 -12.02
N ASP A 160 -21.17 3.25 -12.01
CA ASP A 160 -21.68 1.94 -11.60
C ASP A 160 -21.17 0.77 -12.49
N SER A 161 -20.81 1.04 -13.73
CA SER A 161 -20.40 0.01 -14.70
C SER A 161 -18.99 0.18 -15.25
N ALA A 162 -18.37 1.35 -15.08
CA ALA A 162 -17.12 1.66 -15.76
C ALA A 162 -16.18 2.53 -14.93
N VAL A 163 -14.88 2.39 -15.22
CA VAL A 163 -13.83 3.32 -14.84
C VAL A 163 -13.56 4.23 -16.03
N GLN A 164 -13.87 5.51 -15.89
CA GLN A 164 -13.54 6.51 -16.89
C GLN A 164 -12.13 7.04 -16.63
N LEU A 165 -11.34 7.09 -17.66
CA LEU A 165 -9.95 7.52 -17.67
C LEU A 165 -9.85 8.79 -18.52
N LYS A 166 -9.30 9.85 -17.96
CA LYS A 166 -9.00 11.06 -18.71
C LYS A 166 -7.52 11.40 -18.58
N ASN A 167 -6.82 11.41 -19.70
CA ASN A 167 -5.45 11.91 -19.73
C ASN A 167 -5.49 13.45 -19.79
N LEU A 168 -4.92 14.08 -18.75
CA LEU A 168 -5.00 15.54 -18.60
C LEU A 168 -4.11 16.30 -19.58
N LYS A 169 -3.07 15.65 -20.14
CA LYS A 169 -2.18 16.28 -21.12
C LYS A 169 -2.73 16.22 -22.56
N SER A 170 -3.40 15.13 -22.92
CA SER A 170 -3.90 14.90 -24.29
C SER A 170 -5.43 15.04 -24.45
N ASN A 171 -6.14 15.33 -23.36
CA ASN A 171 -7.62 15.36 -23.30
C ASN A 171 -8.30 14.06 -23.79
N TRP A 172 -7.54 12.97 -23.92
CA TRP A 172 -8.07 11.69 -24.32
C TRP A 172 -8.89 11.07 -23.20
N VAL A 173 -10.03 10.51 -23.54
CA VAL A 173 -10.96 9.86 -22.60
C VAL A 173 -11.22 8.43 -23.05
N SER A 174 -11.14 7.48 -22.15
CA SER A 174 -11.62 6.11 -22.36
C SER A 174 -12.47 5.64 -21.18
N ALA A 175 -13.25 4.60 -21.41
CA ALA A 175 -14.00 3.92 -20.37
C ALA A 175 -13.72 2.43 -20.44
N GLU A 176 -13.44 1.82 -19.30
CA GLU A 176 -13.22 0.39 -19.15
C GLU A 176 -14.24 -0.20 -18.19
N SER A 177 -14.73 -1.41 -18.47
CA SER A 177 -15.68 -2.09 -17.59
C SER A 177 -15.06 -2.30 -16.21
N ILE A 178 -15.80 -1.96 -15.15
CA ILE A 178 -15.40 -2.12 -13.76
C ILE A 178 -15.05 -3.58 -13.43
N VAL A 179 -15.68 -4.55 -14.10
CA VAL A 179 -15.47 -5.98 -13.87
C VAL A 179 -14.09 -6.43 -14.34
N THR A 180 -13.68 -5.98 -15.51
CA THR A 180 -12.40 -6.39 -16.14
C THR A 180 -11.25 -5.42 -15.89
N PHE A 181 -11.54 -4.23 -15.33
CA PHE A 181 -10.52 -3.22 -15.05
C PHE A 181 -9.40 -3.77 -14.17
N SER A 182 -8.19 -3.62 -14.61
CA SER A 182 -6.97 -4.05 -13.90
C SER A 182 -5.78 -3.25 -14.41
N LEU A 183 -4.65 -3.27 -13.68
CA LEU A 183 -3.41 -2.65 -14.16
C LEU A 183 -2.99 -3.19 -15.52
N ARG A 184 -3.17 -4.49 -15.77
CA ARG A 184 -2.83 -5.13 -17.05
C ARG A 184 -3.71 -4.60 -18.19
N THR A 185 -5.05 -4.61 -18.02
CA THR A 185 -5.96 -4.10 -19.06
C THR A 185 -5.73 -2.62 -19.30
N TYR A 186 -5.52 -1.85 -18.24
CA TYR A 186 -5.13 -0.44 -18.31
C TYR A 186 -3.85 -0.24 -19.14
N CYS A 187 -2.77 -0.96 -18.85
CA CYS A 187 -1.52 -0.80 -19.59
C CYS A 187 -1.67 -1.16 -21.08
N ILE A 188 -2.46 -2.20 -21.40
CA ILE A 188 -2.77 -2.58 -22.77
C ILE A 188 -3.56 -1.47 -23.48
N SER A 189 -4.64 -0.97 -22.88
CA SER A 189 -5.47 0.07 -23.48
C SER A 189 -4.74 1.38 -23.69
N GLN A 190 -3.76 1.67 -22.80
CA GLN A 190 -2.92 2.88 -22.89
C GLN A 190 -1.67 2.71 -23.76
N GLY A 191 -1.39 1.51 -24.27
CA GLY A 191 -0.18 1.22 -25.01
C GLY A 191 1.12 1.44 -24.21
N VAL A 192 1.09 1.19 -22.89
CA VAL A 192 2.25 1.42 -22.01
C VAL A 192 2.77 0.10 -21.45
N LEU A 193 4.09 0.05 -21.22
CA LEU A 193 4.73 -1.10 -20.58
C LEU A 193 4.34 -1.11 -19.09
N GLN A 194 3.85 -2.25 -18.61
CA GLN A 194 3.61 -2.45 -17.19
C GLN A 194 4.95 -2.62 -16.46
N THR A 195 5.28 -1.69 -15.56
CA THR A 195 6.51 -1.70 -14.74
C THR A 195 6.22 -2.00 -13.27
N VAL A 196 4.97 -1.82 -12.85
CA VAL A 196 4.52 -2.10 -11.50
C VAL A 196 4.04 -3.55 -11.40
N ARG A 197 4.50 -4.27 -10.37
CA ARG A 197 3.99 -5.59 -10.00
C ARG A 197 2.94 -5.46 -8.91
N THR A 198 1.78 -6.11 -9.09
CA THR A 198 0.69 -6.08 -8.11
C THR A 198 0.64 -7.36 -7.28
N PHE A 199 0.41 -7.23 -5.98
CA PHE A 199 0.13 -8.33 -5.06
C PHE A 199 -1.29 -8.18 -4.53
N LYS A 200 -2.10 -9.21 -4.74
CA LYS A 200 -3.50 -9.29 -4.29
C LYS A 200 -3.72 -10.60 -3.56
N PRO A 201 -4.63 -10.66 -2.56
CA PRO A 201 -5.09 -11.92 -2.02
C PRO A 201 -5.65 -12.81 -3.13
N LYS A 202 -5.32 -14.11 -3.10
CA LYS A 202 -5.78 -15.05 -4.12
C LYS A 202 -7.15 -15.64 -3.83
N GLN A 203 -7.64 -15.52 -2.61
CA GLN A 203 -8.92 -16.10 -2.20
C GLN A 203 -10.08 -15.26 -2.71
N LYS A 204 -11.08 -15.92 -3.32
CA LYS A 204 -12.30 -15.28 -3.81
C LYS A 204 -13.07 -14.62 -2.65
N GLY A 205 -13.53 -13.38 -2.86
CA GLY A 205 -14.27 -12.61 -1.86
C GLY A 205 -13.39 -11.90 -0.82
N ILE A 206 -12.07 -12.05 -0.89
CA ILE A 206 -11.13 -11.38 0.02
C ILE A 206 -10.46 -10.22 -0.70
N GLU A 207 -10.68 -9.02 -0.19
CA GLU A 207 -10.21 -7.80 -0.86
C GLU A 207 -8.80 -7.38 -0.45
N SER A 208 -8.38 -7.64 0.79
CA SER A 208 -7.07 -7.19 1.29
C SER A 208 -6.38 -8.25 2.15
N PHE A 209 -5.07 -8.13 2.34
CA PHE A 209 -4.32 -9.02 3.23
C PHE A 209 -4.75 -8.85 4.69
N TYR A 210 -5.18 -7.66 5.09
CA TYR A 210 -5.80 -7.44 6.39
C TYR A 210 -7.09 -8.26 6.54
N HIS A 211 -7.99 -8.22 5.56
CA HIS A 211 -9.23 -9.00 5.54
C HIS A 211 -8.96 -10.51 5.54
N LEU A 212 -7.97 -10.96 4.77
CA LEU A 212 -7.53 -12.36 4.76
C LEU A 212 -7.12 -12.83 6.15
N ASN A 213 -6.32 -12.04 6.86
CA ASN A 213 -5.90 -12.38 8.21
C ASN A 213 -7.07 -12.42 9.20
N GLN A 214 -8.02 -11.48 9.11
CA GLN A 214 -9.21 -11.49 9.97
C GLN A 214 -10.03 -12.78 9.82
N LEU A 215 -10.19 -13.30 8.62
CA LEU A 215 -10.92 -14.54 8.37
C LEU A 215 -10.19 -15.77 8.91
N PHE A 216 -8.88 -15.86 8.78
CA PHE A 216 -8.11 -16.95 9.41
C PHE A 216 -8.29 -16.96 10.91
N TRP A 217 -8.29 -15.80 11.55
CA TRP A 217 -8.50 -15.68 12.98
C TRP A 217 -9.89 -16.07 13.43
N ALA A 218 -10.93 -15.70 12.68
CA ALA A 218 -12.30 -16.07 12.97
C ALA A 218 -12.57 -17.59 12.86
N GLN A 219 -11.71 -18.32 12.14
CA GLN A 219 -11.82 -19.78 12.01
C GLN A 219 -11.06 -20.55 13.11
N LEU A 220 -10.16 -19.89 13.84
CA LEU A 220 -9.32 -20.51 14.87
C LEU A 220 -9.87 -20.32 16.30
N ASN A 221 -10.83 -19.43 16.46
CA ASN A 221 -11.53 -19.13 17.73
C ASN A 221 -13.04 -19.33 17.59
#